data_ca6482254d6fe772c8d34dd2a9a4275f
#
_entry.id   ca6482254d6fe772c8d34dd2a9a4275f
#
_cell.length_a   1.000
_cell.length_b   1.000
_cell.length_c   1.000
_cell.angle_alpha   90.00
_cell.angle_beta   90.00
_cell.angle_gamma   90.00
#
_symmetry.space_group_name_H-M   'P 1'
#
loop_
_entity.id
_entity.type
_entity.pdbx_description
1 polymer ?
#
loop_
_entity_poly.entity_id
_entity_poly.type
_entity_poly.pdbx_seq_one_letter_code
_entity_poly.pdbx_strand_id
1 'polypeptide(L)'
;MPYGARVSTAQHRPTLLLVENNEDVREALREILESEGYHALTAVNGQDALNVLAGQERMPGLILLDLVMPVMDGHAFIEHLRGTGALALTRVLVLTAHPTLPLPQGVAGRLGKPVKLEALLDAIAVHSVRA
;
A
#
# COMPACT_ATOMS: atom_id res chain seq x y z
N MET A 1 18.98 8.33 25.33
CA MET A 1 20.02 8.34 24.34
C MET A 1 19.45 8.48 22.94
N PRO A 2 19.80 9.55 22.24
CA PRO A 2 19.19 9.82 20.92
C PRO A 2 19.46 8.71 19.91
N TYR A 3 20.57 8.03 20.04
CA TYR A 3 20.96 6.98 19.14
C TYR A 3 19.99 5.80 19.19
N GLY A 4 19.63 5.36 20.38
CA GLY A 4 18.68 4.27 20.54
C GLY A 4 17.29 4.62 20.04
N ALA A 5 16.85 5.85 20.29
CA ALA A 5 15.55 6.32 19.82
C ALA A 5 15.47 6.30 18.28
N ARG A 6 16.56 6.68 17.62
CA ARG A 6 16.61 6.69 16.15
C ARG A 6 16.47 5.28 15.58
N VAL A 7 17.16 4.32 16.15
CA VAL A 7 17.09 2.93 15.73
C VAL A 7 15.67 2.40 15.94
N SER A 8 15.06 2.69 17.09
CA SER A 8 13.68 2.29 17.37
C SER A 8 12.71 2.85 16.34
N THR A 9 12.88 4.12 15.96
CA THR A 9 11.99 4.75 14.97
C THR A 9 12.05 4.00 13.63
N ALA A 10 13.25 3.65 13.17
CA ALA A 10 13.42 2.90 11.93
C ALA A 10 12.75 1.52 12.01
N GLN A 11 12.86 0.84 13.17
CA GLN A 11 12.27 -0.48 13.37
C GLN A 11 10.75 -0.44 13.45
N HIS A 12 10.16 0.72 13.74
CA HIS A 12 8.71 0.87 13.86
C HIS A 12 8.03 1.35 12.59
N ARG A 13 8.75 1.42 11.47
CA ARG A 13 8.12 1.75 10.20
C ARG A 13 7.17 0.62 9.80
N PRO A 14 5.98 0.98 9.29
CA PRO A 14 5.02 -0.04 8.90
C PRO A 14 5.49 -0.85 7.71
N THR A 15 5.01 -2.09 7.61
CA THR A 15 5.13 -2.87 6.39
C THR A 15 4.08 -2.35 5.42
N LEU A 16 4.44 -2.27 4.15
CA LEU A 16 3.56 -1.81 3.08
C LEU A 16 3.27 -2.97 2.14
N LEU A 17 2.10 -2.95 1.51
CA LEU A 17 1.80 -3.85 0.39
C LEU A 17 1.57 -2.98 -0.85
N LEU A 18 2.33 -3.23 -1.89
CA LEU A 18 2.21 -2.54 -3.17
C LEU A 18 1.56 -3.48 -4.18
N VAL A 19 0.37 -3.12 -4.64
CA VAL A 19 -0.39 -3.90 -5.62
C VAL A 19 -0.37 -3.16 -6.94
N GLU A 20 0.43 -3.63 -7.88
CA GLU A 20 0.69 -2.98 -9.16
C GLU A 20 1.02 -4.03 -10.22
N ASN A 21 0.25 -4.05 -11.32
CA ASN A 21 0.47 -5.06 -12.34
C ASN A 21 1.63 -4.75 -13.30
N ASN A 22 2.03 -3.49 -13.42
CA ASN A 22 3.17 -3.13 -14.26
C ASN A 22 4.47 -3.45 -13.52
N GLU A 23 5.26 -4.36 -14.09
CA GLU A 23 6.48 -4.84 -13.43
C GLU A 23 7.48 -3.72 -13.19
N ASP A 24 7.71 -2.86 -14.19
CA ASP A 24 8.69 -1.79 -14.06
C ASP A 24 8.29 -0.78 -13.00
N VAL A 25 7.01 -0.40 -12.97
CA VAL A 25 6.49 0.52 -11.96
C VAL A 25 6.56 -0.11 -10.57
N ARG A 26 6.16 -1.38 -10.48
CA ARG A 26 6.17 -2.10 -9.21
C ARG A 26 7.58 -2.18 -8.62
N GLU A 27 8.57 -2.58 -9.45
CA GLU A 27 9.94 -2.71 -8.97
C GLU A 27 10.56 -1.37 -8.63
N ALA A 28 10.30 -0.33 -9.42
CA ALA A 28 10.80 1.01 -9.13
C ALA A 28 10.26 1.53 -7.80
N LEU A 29 8.96 1.39 -7.57
CA LEU A 29 8.36 1.81 -6.31
C LEU A 29 8.86 0.99 -5.13
N ARG A 30 8.99 -0.33 -5.31
CA ARG A 30 9.52 -1.19 -4.26
C ARG A 30 10.92 -0.76 -3.83
N GLU A 31 11.81 -0.52 -4.79
CA GLU A 31 13.17 -0.08 -4.50
C GLU A 31 13.21 1.24 -3.74
N ILE A 32 12.37 2.19 -4.17
CA ILE A 32 12.27 3.48 -3.50
C ILE A 32 11.81 3.30 -2.05
N LEU A 33 10.77 2.52 -1.83
CA LEU A 33 10.23 2.30 -0.49
C LEU A 33 11.22 1.60 0.41
N GLU A 34 11.91 0.58 -0.11
CA GLU A 34 12.95 -0.13 0.64
C GLU A 34 14.10 0.81 1.00
N SER A 35 14.50 1.70 0.09
CA SER A 35 15.57 2.66 0.36
C SER A 35 15.19 3.65 1.45
N GLU A 36 13.90 3.88 1.65
CA GLU A 36 13.39 4.77 2.70
C GLU A 36 13.16 4.03 4.03
N GLY A 37 13.50 2.76 4.08
CA GLY A 37 13.43 1.98 5.31
C GLY A 37 12.13 1.23 5.53
N TYR A 38 11.22 1.23 4.55
CA TYR A 38 9.99 0.45 4.64
C TYR A 38 10.23 -0.97 4.15
N HIS A 39 9.52 -1.93 4.71
CA HIS A 39 9.45 -3.28 4.16
C HIS A 39 8.26 -3.33 3.21
N ALA A 40 8.52 -3.53 1.93
CA ALA A 40 7.48 -3.49 0.91
C ALA A 40 7.21 -4.88 0.35
N LEU A 41 6.05 -5.42 0.70
CA LEU A 41 5.50 -6.61 0.05
C LEU A 41 4.93 -6.19 -1.29
N THR A 42 4.94 -7.06 -2.28
CA THR A 42 4.41 -6.75 -3.61
C THR A 42 3.41 -7.79 -4.07
N ALA A 43 2.47 -7.35 -4.91
CA ALA A 43 1.51 -8.22 -5.56
C ALA A 43 1.20 -7.68 -6.96
N VAL A 44 0.87 -8.55 -7.88
CA VAL A 44 0.67 -8.17 -9.29
C VAL A 44 -0.78 -7.84 -9.62
N ASN A 45 -1.73 -8.30 -8.80
CA ASN A 45 -3.15 -7.99 -8.95
C ASN A 45 -3.86 -8.24 -7.61
N GLY A 46 -5.18 -8.05 -7.59
CA GLY A 46 -5.95 -8.21 -6.37
C GLY A 46 -5.94 -9.63 -5.82
N GLN A 47 -5.99 -10.65 -6.69
CA GLN A 47 -5.97 -12.04 -6.23
C GLN A 47 -4.62 -12.38 -5.60
N ASP A 48 -3.53 -11.97 -6.25
CA ASP A 48 -2.19 -12.16 -5.70
C ASP A 48 -2.04 -11.42 -4.36
N ALA A 49 -2.61 -10.22 -4.26
CA ALA A 49 -2.60 -9.45 -3.02
C ALA A 49 -3.29 -10.22 -1.88
N LEU A 50 -4.43 -10.84 -2.15
CA LEU A 50 -5.10 -11.66 -1.14
C LEU A 50 -4.24 -12.83 -0.71
N ASN A 51 -3.54 -13.46 -1.65
CA ASN A 51 -2.63 -14.56 -1.34
C ASN A 51 -1.46 -14.10 -0.47
N VAL A 52 -0.88 -12.93 -0.80
CA VAL A 52 0.19 -12.35 -0.01
C VAL A 52 -0.29 -12.05 1.42
N LEU A 53 -1.46 -11.43 1.55
CA LEU A 53 -2.01 -11.10 2.86
C LEU A 53 -2.28 -12.35 3.71
N ALA A 54 -2.74 -13.42 3.07
CA ALA A 54 -3.02 -14.68 3.78
C ALA A 54 -1.77 -15.30 4.40
N GLY A 55 -0.59 -14.99 3.84
CA GLY A 55 0.69 -15.47 4.35
C GLY A 55 1.30 -14.62 5.46
N GLN A 56 0.67 -13.50 5.82
CA GLN A 56 1.19 -12.59 6.82
C GLN A 56 0.53 -12.80 8.17
N GLU A 57 1.29 -12.67 9.25
CA GLU A 57 0.73 -12.73 10.59
C GLU A 57 -0.07 -11.49 10.93
N ARG A 58 0.30 -10.35 10.34
CA ARG A 58 -0.37 -9.06 10.56
C ARG A 58 -0.65 -8.39 9.23
N MET A 59 -1.71 -7.60 9.20
CA MET A 59 -1.99 -6.76 8.04
C MET A 59 -0.91 -5.70 7.90
N PRO A 60 -0.52 -5.36 6.66
CA PRO A 60 0.38 -4.22 6.47
C PRO A 60 -0.26 -2.94 6.98
N GLY A 61 0.55 -1.97 7.33
CA GLY A 61 0.06 -0.67 7.80
C GLY A 61 -0.61 0.14 6.71
N LEU A 62 -0.25 -0.12 5.45
CA LEU A 62 -0.83 0.57 4.29
C LEU A 62 -0.74 -0.32 3.07
N ILE A 63 -1.79 -0.28 2.25
CA ILE A 63 -1.83 -0.92 0.94
C ILE A 63 -1.85 0.17 -0.11
N LEU A 64 -0.87 0.16 -1.00
CA LEU A 64 -0.80 1.04 -2.17
C LEU A 64 -1.40 0.26 -3.33
N LEU A 65 -2.50 0.75 -3.89
CA LEU A 65 -3.33 -0.05 -4.78
C LEU A 65 -3.60 0.65 -6.10
N ASP A 66 -3.23 0.02 -7.22
CA ASP A 66 -3.70 0.41 -8.54
C ASP A 66 -5.12 -0.16 -8.71
N LEU A 67 -6.05 0.67 -9.18
CA LEU A 67 -7.44 0.23 -9.38
C LEU A 67 -7.61 -0.60 -10.65
N VAL A 68 -6.79 -0.36 -11.67
CA VAL A 68 -6.96 -1.00 -12.98
C VAL A 68 -5.95 -2.13 -13.12
N MET A 69 -6.41 -3.35 -12.88
CA MET A 69 -5.58 -4.54 -12.91
C MET A 69 -6.36 -5.72 -13.52
N PRO A 70 -5.65 -6.67 -14.18
CA PRO A 70 -6.30 -7.88 -14.67
C PRO A 70 -6.61 -8.84 -13.52
N VAL A 71 -7.40 -9.85 -13.80
CA VAL A 71 -7.82 -10.94 -12.89
C VAL A 71 -8.74 -10.44 -11.80
N MET A 72 -8.23 -9.67 -10.85
CA MET A 72 -9.06 -9.03 -9.82
C MET A 72 -8.63 -7.57 -9.73
N ASP A 73 -9.49 -6.65 -10.11
CA ASP A 73 -9.19 -5.22 -10.07
C ASP A 73 -9.26 -4.67 -8.64
N GLY A 74 -8.90 -3.39 -8.51
CA GLY A 74 -8.84 -2.76 -7.20
C GLY A 74 -10.18 -2.68 -6.50
N HIS A 75 -11.28 -2.48 -7.24
CA HIS A 75 -12.62 -2.42 -6.65
C HIS A 75 -13.01 -3.75 -6.03
N ALA A 76 -12.81 -4.84 -6.76
CA ALA A 76 -13.11 -6.18 -6.27
C ALA A 76 -12.26 -6.55 -5.06
N PHE A 77 -10.99 -6.16 -5.10
CA PHE A 77 -10.07 -6.38 -3.98
C PHE A 77 -10.56 -5.67 -2.72
N ILE A 78 -10.93 -4.39 -2.83
CA ILE A 78 -11.42 -3.61 -1.70
C ILE A 78 -12.73 -4.19 -1.15
N GLU A 79 -13.63 -4.63 -2.02
CA GLU A 79 -14.86 -5.28 -1.58
C GLU A 79 -14.58 -6.54 -0.79
N HIS A 80 -13.59 -7.31 -1.21
CA HIS A 80 -13.19 -8.50 -0.47
C HIS A 80 -12.66 -8.13 0.92
N LEU A 81 -11.78 -7.13 1.00
CA LEU A 81 -11.25 -6.67 2.29
C LEU A 81 -12.36 -6.16 3.20
N ARG A 82 -13.33 -5.45 2.64
CA ARG A 82 -14.46 -4.95 3.42
C ARG A 82 -15.27 -6.11 3.99
N GLY A 83 -15.53 -7.12 3.17
CA GLY A 83 -16.33 -8.28 3.58
C GLY A 83 -15.71 -9.09 4.71
N THR A 84 -14.39 -9.09 4.80
CA THR A 84 -13.67 -9.84 5.85
C THR A 84 -13.35 -9.00 7.08
N GLY A 85 -13.64 -7.69 7.05
CA GLY A 85 -13.29 -6.78 8.14
C GLY A 85 -11.84 -6.32 8.11
N ALA A 86 -11.06 -6.70 7.10
CA ALA A 86 -9.64 -6.36 7.03
C ALA A 86 -9.37 -4.86 6.94
N LEU A 87 -10.33 -4.09 6.38
CA LEU A 87 -10.18 -2.64 6.28
C LEU A 87 -10.14 -1.94 7.64
N ALA A 88 -10.53 -2.62 8.71
CA ALA A 88 -10.37 -2.08 10.06
C ALA A 88 -8.93 -2.16 10.55
N LEU A 89 -8.09 -2.97 9.91
CA LEU A 89 -6.73 -3.27 10.34
C LEU A 89 -5.65 -2.62 9.47
N THR A 90 -6.03 -2.04 8.34
CA THR A 90 -5.09 -1.42 7.40
C THR A 90 -5.76 -0.21 6.75
N ARG A 91 -4.98 0.57 6.01
CA ARG A 91 -5.48 1.66 5.19
C ARG A 91 -5.15 1.37 3.74
N VAL A 92 -5.99 1.82 2.81
CA VAL A 92 -5.75 1.67 1.38
C VAL A 92 -5.59 3.06 0.76
N LEU A 93 -4.49 3.24 0.05
CA LEU A 93 -4.21 4.45 -0.71
C LEU A 93 -4.18 4.07 -2.19
N VAL A 94 -5.06 4.69 -2.98
CA VAL A 94 -5.19 4.36 -4.39
C VAL A 94 -4.16 5.14 -5.22
N LEU A 95 -3.48 4.45 -6.12
CA LEU A 95 -2.60 5.06 -7.12
C LEU A 95 -3.33 4.99 -8.46
N THR A 96 -3.58 6.14 -9.09
CA THR A 96 -4.37 6.16 -10.32
C THR A 96 -3.91 7.24 -11.29
N ALA A 97 -3.93 6.90 -12.59
CA ALA A 97 -3.72 7.88 -13.66
C ALA A 97 -5.00 8.70 -13.95
N HIS A 98 -6.11 8.34 -13.31
CA HIS A 98 -7.41 8.97 -13.55
C HIS A 98 -7.89 9.69 -12.29
N PRO A 99 -7.56 10.99 -12.15
CA PRO A 99 -7.84 11.69 -10.89
C PRO A 99 -9.33 11.90 -10.60
N THR A 100 -10.18 11.74 -11.60
CA THR A 100 -11.62 11.94 -11.45
C THR A 100 -12.42 10.64 -11.25
N LEU A 101 -11.76 9.47 -11.29
CA LEU A 101 -12.47 8.22 -11.04
C LEU A 101 -13.00 8.20 -9.60
N PRO A 102 -14.26 7.76 -9.41
CA PRO A 102 -14.78 7.59 -8.06
C PRO A 102 -13.93 6.58 -7.29
N LEU A 103 -13.63 6.91 -6.03
CA LEU A 103 -12.91 5.98 -5.17
C LEU A 103 -13.87 4.98 -4.57
N PRO A 104 -13.46 3.71 -4.42
CA PRO A 104 -14.24 2.76 -3.65
C PRO A 104 -14.42 3.24 -2.22
N GLN A 105 -15.53 2.88 -1.61
CA GLN A 105 -15.78 3.21 -0.23
C GLN A 105 -14.76 2.53 0.68
N GLY A 106 -14.26 3.25 1.65
CA GLY A 106 -13.32 2.69 2.64
C GLY A 106 -11.86 2.94 2.35
N VAL A 107 -11.51 3.59 1.22
CA VAL A 107 -10.10 3.95 0.96
C VAL A 107 -9.76 5.25 1.67
N ALA A 108 -8.48 5.40 2.04
CA ALA A 108 -8.01 6.56 2.78
C ALA A 108 -7.76 7.77 1.88
N GLY A 109 -7.46 7.55 0.61
CA GLY A 109 -7.19 8.64 -0.33
C GLY A 109 -6.61 8.14 -1.64
N ARG A 110 -6.14 9.07 -2.45
CA ARG A 110 -5.53 8.75 -3.74
C ARG A 110 -4.30 9.59 -4.02
N LEU A 111 -3.40 9.03 -4.84
CA LEU A 111 -2.31 9.77 -5.47
C LEU A 111 -2.41 9.59 -6.96
N GLY A 112 -2.10 10.66 -7.72
CA GLY A 112 -2.08 10.60 -9.18
C GLY A 112 -0.81 9.93 -9.69
N LYS A 113 -0.92 9.27 -10.83
CA LYS A 113 0.24 8.78 -11.58
C LYS A 113 0.61 9.79 -12.65
N PRO A 114 1.90 10.01 -12.93
CA PRO A 114 3.06 9.40 -12.27
C PRO A 114 3.21 9.88 -10.84
N VAL A 115 3.57 8.95 -9.95
CA VAL A 115 3.64 9.24 -8.51
C VAL A 115 4.90 10.04 -8.21
N LYS A 116 4.74 11.17 -7.51
CA LYS A 116 5.87 11.97 -7.05
C LYS A 116 6.35 11.42 -5.72
N LEU A 117 7.66 11.28 -5.58
CA LEU A 117 8.26 10.66 -4.40
C LEU A 117 7.85 11.35 -3.11
N GLU A 118 7.95 12.68 -3.05
CA GLU A 118 7.58 13.40 -1.83
C GLU A 118 6.13 13.20 -1.45
N ALA A 119 5.23 13.25 -2.44
CA ALA A 119 3.81 13.03 -2.20
C ALA A 119 3.54 11.62 -1.69
N LEU A 120 4.24 10.63 -2.25
CA LEU A 120 4.11 9.25 -1.83
C LEU A 120 4.56 9.07 -0.38
N LEU A 121 5.75 9.58 -0.03
CA LEU A 121 6.29 9.42 1.31
C LEU A 121 5.43 10.15 2.35
N ASP A 122 4.94 11.35 2.03
CA ASP A 122 4.05 12.08 2.91
C ASP A 122 2.74 11.32 3.13
N ALA A 123 2.17 10.78 2.07
CA ALA A 123 0.92 10.03 2.17
C ALA A 123 1.09 8.76 3.00
N ILE A 124 2.21 8.07 2.84
CA ILE A 124 2.51 6.89 3.65
C ILE A 124 2.59 7.27 5.13
N ALA A 125 3.29 8.36 5.44
CA ALA A 125 3.44 8.80 6.83
C ALA A 125 2.10 9.20 7.46
N VAL A 126 1.22 9.83 6.68
CA VAL A 126 -0.09 10.30 7.16
C VAL A 126 -1.08 9.15 7.34
N HIS A 127 -1.13 8.23 6.38
CA HIS A 127 -2.22 7.25 6.32
C HIS A 127 -1.91 5.89 6.93
N SER A 128 -0.64 5.54 7.12
CA SER A 128 -0.28 4.21 7.61
C SER A 128 -0.79 3.96 9.03
N VAL A 129 -1.30 2.74 9.24
CA VAL A 129 -1.63 2.27 10.58
C VAL A 129 -0.33 1.72 11.20
N ARG A 130 -0.02 2.17 12.39
CA ARG A 130 1.16 1.69 13.10
C ARG A 130 0.80 0.53 14.00
N ALA A 131 1.67 -0.45 14.03
CA ALA A 131 1.49 -1.60 14.91
C ALA A 131 1.73 -1.21 16.37
#